data_a6b6a3418e41e51759b35a5d2cc48778
#
_entry.id   a6b6a3418e41e51759b35a5d2cc48778
#
_cell.length_a   1.000
_cell.length_b   1.000
_cell.length_c   1.000
_cell.angle_alpha   90.00
_cell.angle_beta   90.00
_cell.angle_gamma   90.00
#
_symmetry.space_group_name_H-M   'P 1'
#
loop_
_entity.id
_entity.type
_entity.pdbx_description
1 polymer ?
#
loop_
_entity_poly.entity_id
_entity_poly.type
_entity_poly.pdbx_seq_one_letter_code
_entity_poly.pdbx_strand_id
1 'polypeptide(L)'
;MTIPALSCFVVGDGIVPLAALSILLRHGFAVRGVWSSDGSLRPFAAAHGIAHPASRKGFEEALAQEPYDFLFSLNNGWLVPDAIIASARRAAINYHDSPLPKYAGLHATSWALLHGEHDHAVTFHELVAKIDAGRTLAQRRVPILPDDTALTLNTRCYEAAVETFDALAGELAAGTAKPIAQPTQGRSYFGMRDRPAAACILRFEDTAASIANLVRALDFGPAKNPLGLPKVRLGDAYAAVTSVTRHARLTPGGPGHVVEVDADGLRVTTATEDVTLRGLRTLAGAPLDPVDLARTHALAPGSAMPALSDAERDAVTRDNAGVCKSETAWARRLASLAPFAHPSVPLAEPSSRGGPRASRRSMPELLACVSGVDLRCRPAKLLALFAMYAARVSTEPILDVGLSTDAQRLAGGALFAHVVPVRLTREGEPDARAFEARFVAELDRAEKLGTFALDVYPRYPELRASGPVRLPFTLAIARSPAALDVAALDTDVVLVAYQDGTAPDLVSRAALAPAEAGAIARQ
;
A
#
# COMPACT_ATOMS: atom_id res chain seq x y z
N MET A 1 5.29 -55.10 8.98
CA MET A 1 6.07 -53.87 9.18
C MET A 1 5.18 -52.70 8.83
N THR A 2 4.76 -51.90 9.80
CA THR A 2 4.02 -50.64 9.55
C THR A 2 4.97 -49.68 8.85
N ILE A 3 4.61 -49.24 7.64
CA ILE A 3 5.35 -48.20 6.93
C ILE A 3 5.28 -46.93 7.83
N PRO A 4 6.42 -46.34 8.21
CA PRO A 4 6.41 -45.15 9.03
C PRO A 4 5.62 -44.02 8.31
N ALA A 5 4.77 -43.33 9.05
CA ALA A 5 4.01 -42.21 8.52
C ALA A 5 4.95 -41.16 7.93
N LEU A 6 4.63 -40.65 6.74
CA LEU A 6 5.36 -39.53 6.11
C LEU A 6 5.27 -38.29 6.97
N SER A 7 6.42 -37.72 7.29
CA SER A 7 6.51 -36.55 8.17
C SER A 7 6.54 -35.23 7.38
N CYS A 8 5.87 -34.21 7.88
CA CYS A 8 5.84 -32.92 7.18
C CYS A 8 5.77 -31.72 8.13
N PHE A 9 6.16 -30.58 7.59
CA PHE A 9 5.92 -29.25 8.14
C PHE A 9 5.06 -28.43 7.17
N VAL A 10 4.28 -27.49 7.71
CA VAL A 10 3.43 -26.60 6.92
C VAL A 10 3.70 -25.14 7.30
N VAL A 11 3.89 -24.29 6.30
CA VAL A 11 4.04 -22.84 6.47
C VAL A 11 3.09 -22.10 5.54
N GLY A 12 2.41 -21.07 6.07
CA GLY A 12 1.53 -20.19 5.28
C GLY A 12 0.41 -19.58 6.10
N ASP A 13 -0.35 -18.70 5.47
CA ASP A 13 -1.36 -17.88 6.11
C ASP A 13 -2.77 -18.17 5.54
N GLY A 14 -3.79 -18.05 6.39
CA GLY A 14 -5.18 -18.12 5.99
C GLY A 14 -5.73 -19.53 5.75
N ILE A 15 -6.71 -19.63 4.84
CA ILE A 15 -7.59 -20.82 4.73
C ILE A 15 -6.94 -22.03 4.02
N VAL A 16 -6.06 -21.81 3.04
CA VAL A 16 -5.47 -22.89 2.25
C VAL A 16 -4.59 -23.81 3.11
N PRO A 17 -3.60 -23.29 3.87
CA PRO A 17 -2.81 -24.15 4.76
C PRO A 17 -3.67 -24.75 5.87
N LEU A 18 -4.69 -24.05 6.38
CA LEU A 18 -5.60 -24.60 7.39
C LEU A 18 -6.38 -25.82 6.87
N ALA A 19 -6.93 -25.77 5.67
CA ALA A 19 -7.60 -26.89 5.03
C ALA A 19 -6.61 -28.04 4.75
N ALA A 20 -5.41 -27.69 4.29
CA ALA A 20 -4.35 -28.65 4.00
C ALA A 20 -3.93 -29.47 5.23
N LEU A 21 -3.92 -28.89 6.43
CA LEU A 21 -3.63 -29.63 7.67
C LEU A 21 -4.63 -30.76 7.91
N SER A 22 -5.93 -30.50 7.75
CA SER A 22 -6.97 -31.53 7.87
C SER A 22 -6.80 -32.62 6.82
N ILE A 23 -6.44 -32.25 5.59
CA ILE A 23 -6.18 -33.17 4.49
C ILE A 23 -4.96 -34.07 4.80
N LEU A 24 -3.85 -33.47 5.21
CA LEU A 24 -2.63 -34.20 5.55
C LEU A 24 -2.86 -35.25 6.65
N LEU A 25 -3.56 -34.87 7.74
CA LEU A 25 -3.90 -35.80 8.83
C LEU A 25 -4.78 -36.96 8.32
N ARG A 26 -5.77 -36.66 7.45
CA ARG A 26 -6.65 -37.67 6.85
C ARG A 26 -5.88 -38.68 5.97
N HIS A 27 -4.86 -38.21 5.24
CA HIS A 27 -3.99 -39.07 4.43
C HIS A 27 -2.83 -39.75 5.24
N GLY A 28 -2.84 -39.59 6.58
CA GLY A 28 -1.90 -40.28 7.46
C GLY A 28 -0.52 -39.64 7.57
N PHE A 29 -0.38 -38.37 7.20
CA PHE A 29 0.88 -37.66 7.42
C PHE A 29 1.06 -37.31 8.90
N ALA A 30 2.30 -37.39 9.36
CA ALA A 30 2.72 -36.92 10.68
C ALA A 30 3.13 -35.44 10.56
N VAL A 31 2.20 -34.50 10.85
CA VAL A 31 2.49 -33.08 10.86
C VAL A 31 3.30 -32.74 12.11
N ARG A 32 4.60 -32.46 11.95
CA ARG A 32 5.56 -32.19 13.03
C ARG A 32 5.45 -30.77 13.57
N GLY A 33 5.15 -29.81 12.72
CA GLY A 33 5.01 -28.42 13.10
C GLY A 33 4.41 -27.54 12.00
N VAL A 34 3.87 -26.43 12.41
CA VAL A 34 3.27 -25.42 11.53
C VAL A 34 3.68 -24.02 11.94
N TRP A 35 3.69 -23.09 10.98
CA TRP A 35 3.87 -21.68 11.28
C TRP A 35 3.06 -20.80 10.33
N SER A 36 2.43 -19.75 10.88
CA SER A 36 1.72 -18.71 10.15
C SER A 36 2.09 -17.34 10.67
N SER A 37 2.26 -16.37 9.78
CA SER A 37 2.60 -15.00 10.18
C SER A 37 1.41 -14.26 10.79
N ASP A 38 0.19 -14.62 10.40
CA ASP A 38 -1.09 -14.07 10.88
C ASP A 38 -1.66 -14.83 12.10
N GLY A 39 -1.02 -15.93 12.51
CA GLY A 39 -1.46 -16.79 13.60
C GLY A 39 -2.68 -17.65 13.28
N SER A 40 -3.15 -17.70 12.03
CA SER A 40 -4.36 -18.46 11.60
C SER A 40 -4.29 -19.95 11.88
N LEU A 41 -3.09 -20.54 11.89
CA LEU A 41 -2.89 -21.98 12.14
C LEU A 41 -2.81 -22.35 13.62
N ARG A 42 -2.63 -21.39 14.51
CA ARG A 42 -2.43 -21.64 15.95
C ARG A 42 -3.57 -22.41 16.62
N PRO A 43 -4.85 -22.07 16.42
CA PRO A 43 -5.95 -22.80 17.05
C PRO A 43 -6.01 -24.26 16.63
N PHE A 44 -5.80 -24.54 15.34
CA PHE A 44 -5.78 -25.90 14.80
C PHE A 44 -4.59 -26.70 15.37
N ALA A 45 -3.41 -26.12 15.39
CA ALA A 45 -2.22 -26.75 15.93
C ALA A 45 -2.39 -27.12 17.41
N ALA A 46 -2.93 -26.21 18.22
CA ALA A 46 -3.22 -26.46 19.63
C ALA A 46 -4.22 -27.62 19.83
N ALA A 47 -5.29 -27.66 19.03
CA ALA A 47 -6.32 -28.70 19.11
C ALA A 47 -5.79 -30.12 18.74
N HIS A 48 -4.73 -30.20 17.93
CA HIS A 48 -4.17 -31.45 17.45
C HIS A 48 -2.78 -31.79 18.04
N GLY A 49 -2.30 -31.01 19.02
CA GLY A 49 -0.98 -31.22 19.64
C GLY A 49 0.19 -31.03 18.68
N ILE A 50 0.01 -30.21 17.63
CA ILE A 50 1.04 -29.91 16.64
C ILE A 50 1.86 -28.69 17.12
N ALA A 51 3.18 -28.73 16.97
CA ALA A 51 4.05 -27.63 17.34
C ALA A 51 3.75 -26.37 16.49
N HIS A 52 3.55 -25.23 17.15
CA HIS A 52 3.39 -23.90 16.51
C HIS A 52 4.33 -22.91 17.19
N PRO A 53 5.58 -22.77 16.72
CA PRO A 53 6.54 -21.80 17.28
C PRO A 53 6.02 -20.36 17.22
N ALA A 54 6.37 -19.55 18.23
CA ALA A 54 5.91 -18.17 18.34
C ALA A 54 6.52 -17.24 17.28
N SER A 55 7.61 -17.66 16.64
CA SER A 55 8.31 -16.86 15.63
C SER A 55 8.77 -17.74 14.46
N ARG A 56 9.01 -17.07 13.32
CA ARG A 56 9.63 -17.71 12.15
C ARG A 56 10.96 -18.36 12.49
N LYS A 57 11.81 -17.70 13.28
CA LYS A 57 13.10 -18.26 13.72
C LYS A 57 12.92 -19.56 14.51
N GLY A 58 11.96 -19.61 15.42
CA GLY A 58 11.64 -20.84 16.15
C GLY A 58 11.12 -21.94 15.22
N PHE A 59 10.42 -21.61 14.13
CA PHE A 59 10.02 -22.58 13.11
C PHE A 59 11.22 -23.09 12.31
N GLU A 60 12.15 -22.21 11.92
CA GLU A 60 13.42 -22.58 11.27
C GLU A 60 14.25 -23.52 12.14
N GLU A 61 14.33 -23.25 13.45
CA GLU A 61 14.99 -24.10 14.43
C GLU A 61 14.32 -25.49 14.54
N ALA A 62 12.98 -25.55 14.53
CA ALA A 62 12.23 -26.80 14.57
C ALA A 62 12.47 -27.65 13.30
N LEU A 63 12.54 -27.03 12.13
CA LEU A 63 12.88 -27.70 10.86
C LEU A 63 14.29 -28.33 10.89
N ALA A 64 15.22 -27.75 11.64
CA ALA A 64 16.60 -28.24 11.73
C ALA A 64 16.81 -29.38 12.74
N GLN A 65 15.86 -29.58 13.67
CA GLN A 65 16.02 -30.55 14.76
C GLN A 65 15.86 -32.03 14.33
N GLU A 66 14.90 -32.30 13.43
CA GLU A 66 14.59 -33.65 12.99
C GLU A 66 14.42 -33.75 11.48
N PRO A 67 14.89 -34.84 10.85
CA PRO A 67 14.64 -35.06 9.44
C PRO A 67 13.15 -35.26 9.16
N TYR A 68 12.65 -34.64 8.08
CA TYR A 68 11.25 -34.72 7.62
C TYR A 68 11.17 -35.00 6.11
N ASP A 69 10.01 -35.48 5.67
CA ASP A 69 9.84 -35.88 4.28
C ASP A 69 9.40 -34.71 3.39
N PHE A 70 8.46 -33.88 3.86
CA PHE A 70 7.89 -32.77 3.08
C PHE A 70 7.84 -31.46 3.84
N LEU A 71 8.10 -30.35 3.13
CA LEU A 71 7.74 -29.00 3.55
C LEU A 71 6.65 -28.47 2.61
N PHE A 72 5.50 -28.10 3.15
CA PHE A 72 4.42 -27.46 2.39
C PHE A 72 4.41 -25.96 2.66
N SER A 73 4.62 -25.16 1.62
CA SER A 73 4.55 -23.70 1.61
C SER A 73 3.25 -23.29 0.89
N LEU A 74 2.23 -22.91 1.64
CA LEU A 74 0.88 -22.73 1.13
C LEU A 74 0.38 -21.32 1.46
N ASN A 75 0.19 -20.48 0.44
CA ASN A 75 -0.15 -19.06 0.61
C ASN A 75 0.84 -18.35 1.55
N ASN A 76 2.11 -18.52 1.28
CA ASN A 76 3.21 -18.08 2.13
C ASN A 76 3.96 -16.89 1.53
N GLY A 77 4.05 -15.79 2.26
CA GLY A 77 4.80 -14.58 1.86
C GLY A 77 6.30 -14.62 2.20
N TRP A 78 6.77 -15.66 2.91
CA TRP A 78 8.17 -15.80 3.27
C TRP A 78 8.94 -16.54 2.17
N LEU A 79 10.02 -15.92 1.69
CA LEU A 79 10.98 -16.63 0.82
C LEU A 79 11.75 -17.66 1.64
N VAL A 80 11.45 -18.94 1.42
CA VAL A 80 12.08 -20.05 2.13
C VAL A 80 13.55 -20.16 1.71
N PRO A 81 14.52 -20.14 2.64
CA PRO A 81 15.94 -20.27 2.31
C PRO A 81 16.27 -21.62 1.64
N ASP A 82 17.24 -21.60 0.71
CA ASP A 82 17.66 -22.80 -0.03
C ASP A 82 18.09 -23.95 0.89
N ALA A 83 18.73 -23.65 2.03
CA ALA A 83 19.14 -24.64 3.01
C ALA A 83 17.93 -25.38 3.63
N ILE A 84 16.82 -24.67 3.85
CA ILE A 84 15.57 -25.27 4.34
C ILE A 84 14.88 -26.06 3.24
N ILE A 85 14.87 -25.55 2.00
CA ILE A 85 14.32 -26.30 0.85
C ILE A 85 15.05 -27.63 0.70
N ALA A 86 16.38 -27.64 0.80
CA ALA A 86 17.21 -28.82 0.66
C ALA A 86 17.14 -29.79 1.85
N SER A 87 16.62 -29.38 3.00
CA SER A 87 16.51 -30.23 4.18
C SER A 87 15.32 -31.21 4.13
N ALA A 88 14.33 -30.97 3.27
CA ALA A 88 13.25 -31.92 3.02
C ALA A 88 13.75 -33.15 2.28
N ARG A 89 13.56 -34.36 2.84
CA ARG A 89 14.06 -35.63 2.28
C ARG A 89 13.46 -35.96 0.91
N ARG A 90 12.20 -35.57 0.68
CA ARG A 90 11.49 -35.86 -0.56
C ARG A 90 11.26 -34.61 -1.39
N ALA A 91 10.56 -33.61 -0.84
CA ALA A 91 10.32 -32.34 -1.54
C ALA A 91 9.87 -31.22 -0.60
N ALA A 92 10.24 -30.00 -0.94
CA ALA A 92 9.55 -28.79 -0.51
C ALA A 92 8.58 -28.38 -1.62
N ILE A 93 7.30 -28.20 -1.30
CA ILE A 93 6.20 -28.00 -2.26
C ILE A 93 5.52 -26.67 -1.96
N ASN A 94 5.36 -25.85 -3.01
CA ASN A 94 4.67 -24.57 -2.93
C ASN A 94 3.32 -24.64 -3.64
N TYR A 95 2.34 -23.93 -3.08
CA TYR A 95 1.11 -23.54 -3.75
C TYR A 95 1.28 -22.17 -4.40
N HIS A 96 0.91 -22.05 -5.66
CA HIS A 96 0.87 -20.80 -6.39
C HIS A 96 -0.44 -20.65 -7.17
N ASP A 97 -1.08 -19.51 -7.04
CA ASP A 97 -2.38 -19.18 -7.64
C ASP A 97 -2.27 -18.75 -9.11
N SER A 98 -1.54 -19.52 -9.93
CA SER A 98 -1.41 -19.21 -11.37
C SER A 98 -1.20 -20.44 -12.24
N PRO A 99 -1.46 -20.31 -13.57
CA PRO A 99 -1.11 -21.31 -14.58
C PRO A 99 0.40 -21.26 -14.91
N LEU A 100 1.28 -21.65 -13.96
CA LEU A 100 2.71 -21.65 -14.20
C LEU A 100 3.08 -22.32 -15.55
N PRO A 101 4.02 -21.72 -16.30
CA PRO A 101 4.97 -20.66 -15.94
C PRO A 101 4.45 -19.23 -16.09
N LYS A 102 3.19 -18.99 -16.53
CA LYS A 102 2.61 -17.65 -16.55
C LYS A 102 2.34 -17.15 -15.12
N TYR A 103 2.46 -15.82 -14.93
CA TYR A 103 2.10 -15.13 -13.68
C TYR A 103 2.85 -15.64 -12.43
N ALA A 104 4.12 -16.02 -12.59
CA ALA A 104 5.00 -16.27 -11.46
C ALA A 104 5.17 -14.99 -10.61
N GLY A 105 5.39 -15.14 -9.30
CA GLY A 105 5.58 -14.02 -8.38
C GLY A 105 4.32 -13.70 -7.59
N LEU A 106 3.85 -12.44 -7.59
CA LEU A 106 2.79 -11.98 -6.70
C LEU A 106 1.56 -11.47 -7.46
N HIS A 107 0.38 -11.58 -6.82
CA HIS A 107 -0.90 -11.04 -7.30
C HIS A 107 -1.32 -11.58 -8.68
N ALA A 108 -1.07 -12.86 -8.93
CA ALA A 108 -1.30 -13.50 -10.23
C ALA A 108 -2.73 -13.35 -10.74
N THR A 109 -3.73 -13.45 -9.87
CA THR A 109 -5.16 -13.26 -10.20
C THR A 109 -5.44 -11.85 -10.71
N SER A 110 -4.87 -10.81 -10.08
CA SER A 110 -5.02 -9.42 -10.53
C SER A 110 -4.37 -9.21 -11.90
N TRP A 111 -3.16 -9.73 -12.11
CA TRP A 111 -2.48 -9.60 -13.39
C TRP A 111 -3.21 -10.34 -14.51
N ALA A 112 -3.77 -11.52 -14.23
CA ALA A 112 -4.60 -12.24 -15.20
C ALA A 112 -5.85 -11.44 -15.61
N LEU A 113 -6.56 -10.85 -14.65
CA LEU A 113 -7.70 -9.96 -14.91
C LEU A 113 -7.29 -8.73 -15.72
N LEU A 114 -6.19 -8.07 -15.36
CA LEU A 114 -5.65 -6.91 -16.09
C LEU A 114 -5.36 -7.22 -17.55
N HIS A 115 -4.81 -8.41 -17.83
CA HIS A 115 -4.49 -8.85 -19.17
C HIS A 115 -5.70 -9.42 -19.92
N GLY A 116 -6.89 -9.47 -19.30
CA GLY A 116 -8.11 -9.95 -19.94
C GLY A 116 -8.10 -11.44 -20.22
N GLU A 117 -7.39 -12.23 -19.41
CA GLU A 117 -7.41 -13.69 -19.53
C GLU A 117 -8.82 -14.22 -19.25
N HIS A 118 -9.18 -15.30 -19.90
CA HIS A 118 -10.44 -16.02 -19.71
C HIS A 118 -10.29 -17.25 -18.83
N ASP A 119 -9.05 -17.67 -18.65
CA ASP A 119 -8.68 -18.85 -17.88
C ASP A 119 -7.53 -18.54 -16.95
N HIS A 120 -7.59 -19.16 -15.80
CA HIS A 120 -6.56 -19.15 -14.78
C HIS A 120 -6.29 -20.55 -14.29
N ALA A 121 -5.40 -20.74 -13.34
CA ALA A 121 -5.15 -22.03 -12.70
C ALA A 121 -4.55 -21.87 -11.31
N VAL A 122 -4.55 -22.98 -10.57
CA VAL A 122 -3.75 -23.16 -9.37
C VAL A 122 -2.69 -24.21 -9.65
N THR A 123 -1.50 -24.03 -9.09
CA THR A 123 -0.36 -24.94 -9.33
C THR A 123 0.32 -25.28 -8.02
N PHE A 124 0.54 -26.59 -7.78
CA PHE A 124 1.47 -27.10 -6.78
C PHE A 124 2.76 -27.49 -7.48
N HIS A 125 3.87 -26.95 -7.03
CA HIS A 125 5.18 -27.16 -7.66
C HIS A 125 6.28 -27.30 -6.60
N GLU A 126 7.40 -27.90 -6.97
CA GLU A 126 8.57 -27.96 -6.10
C GLU A 126 9.14 -26.56 -5.85
N LEU A 127 9.55 -26.29 -4.61
CA LEU A 127 10.36 -25.12 -4.30
C LEU A 127 11.79 -25.33 -4.81
N VAL A 128 12.28 -24.31 -5.48
CA VAL A 128 13.68 -24.20 -5.95
C VAL A 128 14.16 -22.77 -5.76
N ALA A 129 15.47 -22.52 -5.84
CA ALA A 129 16.06 -21.18 -5.67
C ALA A 129 15.44 -20.10 -6.58
N LYS A 130 15.05 -20.45 -7.80
CA LYS A 130 14.37 -19.54 -8.71
C LYS A 130 12.87 -19.56 -8.41
N ILE A 131 12.31 -18.38 -8.09
CA ILE A 131 10.90 -18.21 -7.71
C ILE A 131 9.98 -18.88 -8.74
N ASP A 132 9.06 -19.71 -8.28
CA ASP A 132 8.00 -20.41 -9.02
C ASP A 132 8.48 -21.14 -10.29
N ALA A 133 9.71 -21.68 -10.28
CA ALA A 133 10.31 -22.35 -11.44
C ALA A 133 10.53 -23.86 -11.24
N GLY A 134 10.14 -24.43 -10.10
CA GLY A 134 10.24 -25.85 -9.83
C GLY A 134 9.28 -26.68 -10.67
N ARG A 135 9.51 -28.01 -10.69
CA ARG A 135 8.66 -28.94 -11.45
C ARG A 135 7.22 -28.91 -10.89
N THR A 136 6.24 -28.92 -11.77
CA THR A 136 4.81 -28.98 -11.43
C THR A 136 4.44 -30.38 -10.96
N LEU A 137 3.79 -30.48 -9.80
CA LEU A 137 3.23 -31.72 -9.25
C LEU A 137 1.75 -31.87 -9.61
N ALA A 138 0.99 -30.76 -9.51
CA ALA A 138 -0.41 -30.71 -9.88
C ALA A 138 -0.77 -29.31 -10.36
N GLN A 139 -1.64 -29.22 -11.36
CA GLN A 139 -2.18 -27.96 -11.85
C GLN A 139 -3.64 -28.17 -12.20
N ARG A 140 -4.51 -27.22 -11.78
CA ARG A 140 -5.94 -27.28 -12.04
C ARG A 140 -6.42 -25.94 -12.63
N ARG A 141 -7.12 -26.02 -13.75
CA ARG A 141 -7.73 -24.85 -14.42
C ARG A 141 -8.85 -24.26 -13.57
N VAL A 142 -8.90 -22.93 -13.53
CA VAL A 142 -9.96 -22.11 -12.90
C VAL A 142 -10.47 -21.13 -13.96
N PRO A 143 -11.68 -21.28 -14.49
CA PRO A 143 -12.23 -20.33 -15.45
C PRO A 143 -12.40 -18.94 -14.81
N ILE A 144 -12.11 -17.87 -15.54
CA ILE A 144 -12.38 -16.48 -15.12
C ILE A 144 -13.77 -16.11 -15.60
N LEU A 145 -14.66 -15.75 -14.68
CA LEU A 145 -16.01 -15.32 -15.01
C LEU A 145 -16.06 -13.84 -15.41
N PRO A 146 -17.03 -13.40 -16.21
CA PRO A 146 -17.14 -12.01 -16.67
C PRO A 146 -17.13 -10.97 -15.54
N ASP A 147 -17.71 -11.30 -14.39
CA ASP A 147 -17.83 -10.40 -13.24
C ASP A 147 -16.81 -10.70 -12.13
N ASP A 148 -15.83 -11.57 -12.38
CA ASP A 148 -14.80 -11.85 -11.39
C ASP A 148 -13.98 -10.61 -11.07
N THR A 149 -13.81 -10.38 -9.77
CA THR A 149 -12.85 -9.43 -9.20
C THR A 149 -11.60 -10.18 -8.72
N ALA A 150 -10.56 -9.46 -8.30
CA ALA A 150 -9.41 -10.10 -7.68
C ALA A 150 -9.82 -10.94 -6.45
N LEU A 151 -10.79 -10.45 -5.66
CA LEU A 151 -11.32 -11.19 -4.51
C LEU A 151 -12.02 -12.48 -4.91
N THR A 152 -12.97 -12.43 -5.86
CA THR A 152 -13.79 -13.61 -6.22
C THR A 152 -12.96 -14.65 -6.95
N LEU A 153 -12.05 -14.24 -7.84
CA LEU A 153 -11.13 -15.15 -8.50
C LEU A 153 -10.17 -15.82 -7.50
N ASN A 154 -9.62 -15.06 -6.53
CA ASN A 154 -8.80 -15.64 -5.45
C ASN A 154 -9.57 -16.67 -4.63
N THR A 155 -10.83 -16.39 -4.29
CA THR A 155 -11.67 -17.33 -3.52
C THR A 155 -11.83 -18.64 -4.28
N ARG A 156 -12.11 -18.58 -5.58
CA ARG A 156 -12.23 -19.78 -6.43
C ARG A 156 -10.89 -20.51 -6.62
N CYS A 157 -9.78 -19.76 -6.67
CA CYS A 157 -8.45 -20.36 -6.64
C CYS A 157 -8.20 -21.13 -5.33
N TYR A 158 -8.65 -20.62 -4.19
CA TYR A 158 -8.51 -21.33 -2.91
C TYR A 158 -9.36 -22.62 -2.86
N GLU A 159 -10.59 -22.59 -3.36
CA GLU A 159 -11.43 -23.79 -3.49
C GLU A 159 -10.74 -24.85 -4.37
N ALA A 160 -10.29 -24.43 -5.57
CA ALA A 160 -9.58 -25.31 -6.48
C ALA A 160 -8.26 -25.84 -5.88
N ALA A 161 -7.57 -25.01 -5.08
CA ALA A 161 -6.34 -25.41 -4.41
C ALA A 161 -6.60 -26.52 -3.36
N VAL A 162 -7.65 -26.38 -2.55
CA VAL A 162 -8.01 -27.38 -1.54
C VAL A 162 -8.31 -28.74 -2.17
N GLU A 163 -9.13 -28.75 -3.24
CA GLU A 163 -9.47 -29.96 -3.98
C GLU A 163 -8.25 -30.60 -4.66
N THR A 164 -7.40 -29.76 -5.27
CA THR A 164 -6.17 -30.24 -5.92
C THR A 164 -5.16 -30.78 -4.92
N PHE A 165 -5.06 -30.13 -3.75
CA PHE A 165 -4.17 -30.59 -2.69
C PHE A 165 -4.60 -31.92 -2.08
N ASP A 166 -5.90 -32.18 -1.97
CA ASP A 166 -6.43 -33.45 -1.48
C ASP A 166 -5.99 -34.62 -2.39
N ALA A 167 -6.16 -34.47 -3.70
CA ALA A 167 -5.67 -35.48 -4.66
C ALA A 167 -4.14 -35.65 -4.60
N LEU A 168 -3.39 -34.54 -4.58
CA LEU A 168 -1.94 -34.52 -4.49
C LEU A 168 -1.44 -35.19 -3.20
N ALA A 169 -2.07 -34.92 -2.06
CA ALA A 169 -1.70 -35.57 -0.78
C ALA A 169 -1.86 -37.08 -0.84
N GLY A 170 -2.93 -37.59 -1.49
CA GLY A 170 -3.12 -39.00 -1.75
C GLY A 170 -2.01 -39.59 -2.63
N GLU A 171 -1.63 -38.92 -3.72
CA GLU A 171 -0.55 -39.36 -4.60
C GLU A 171 0.81 -39.32 -3.90
N LEU A 172 1.10 -38.33 -3.07
CA LEU A 172 2.32 -38.25 -2.28
C LEU A 172 2.39 -39.39 -1.25
N ALA A 173 1.27 -39.68 -0.57
CA ALA A 173 1.18 -40.80 0.38
C ALA A 173 1.40 -42.14 -0.29
N ALA A 174 0.85 -42.35 -1.49
CA ALA A 174 1.02 -43.55 -2.29
C ALA A 174 2.39 -43.62 -3.01
N GLY A 175 3.16 -42.55 -3.05
CA GLY A 175 4.42 -42.48 -3.79
C GLY A 175 4.24 -42.45 -5.32
N THR A 176 3.08 -42.06 -5.82
CA THR A 176 2.72 -42.06 -7.26
C THR A 176 2.82 -40.69 -7.91
N ALA A 177 3.00 -39.62 -7.11
CA ALA A 177 3.17 -38.24 -7.62
C ALA A 177 4.35 -38.15 -8.62
N LYS A 178 4.11 -37.54 -9.78
CA LYS A 178 5.10 -37.42 -10.86
C LYS A 178 5.35 -35.96 -11.21
N PRO A 179 6.41 -35.34 -10.68
CA PRO A 179 6.75 -33.97 -11.01
C PRO A 179 7.13 -33.79 -12.50
N ILE A 180 6.54 -32.80 -13.16
CA ILE A 180 6.75 -32.50 -14.58
C ILE A 180 7.47 -31.16 -14.71
N ALA A 181 8.50 -31.08 -15.55
CA ALA A 181 9.21 -29.82 -15.81
C ALA A 181 8.27 -28.77 -16.41
N GLN A 182 8.37 -27.53 -15.90
CA GLN A 182 7.60 -26.43 -16.47
C GLN A 182 8.09 -26.11 -17.90
N PRO A 183 7.18 -25.70 -18.80
CA PRO A 183 7.58 -25.18 -20.11
C PRO A 183 8.53 -24.00 -19.97
N THR A 184 9.53 -23.90 -20.85
CA THR A 184 10.48 -22.78 -20.87
C THR A 184 9.89 -21.53 -21.50
N GLN A 185 8.87 -21.69 -22.34
CA GLN A 185 8.16 -20.61 -23.03
C GLN A 185 6.93 -20.13 -22.23
N GLY A 186 6.54 -18.86 -22.44
CA GLY A 186 5.33 -18.29 -21.87
C GLY A 186 5.46 -17.85 -20.39
N ARG A 187 6.68 -17.86 -19.84
CA ARG A 187 6.90 -17.40 -18.48
C ARG A 187 6.73 -15.88 -18.39
N SER A 188 5.86 -15.43 -17.48
CA SER A 188 5.81 -14.04 -17.01
C SER A 188 6.08 -14.01 -15.50
N TYR A 189 6.57 -12.86 -15.01
CA TYR A 189 6.91 -12.68 -13.59
C TYR A 189 6.51 -11.29 -13.13
N PHE A 190 5.86 -11.22 -11.96
CA PHE A 190 5.46 -9.98 -11.33
C PHE A 190 5.95 -9.96 -9.88
N GLY A 191 6.87 -9.04 -9.60
CA GLY A 191 7.51 -8.92 -8.30
C GLY A 191 6.73 -8.03 -7.33
N MET A 192 7.22 -7.94 -6.10
CA MET A 192 6.61 -7.16 -5.02
C MET A 192 6.41 -5.67 -5.36
N ARG A 193 7.22 -5.12 -6.26
CA ARG A 193 7.21 -3.69 -6.61
C ARG A 193 6.47 -3.38 -7.90
N ASP A 194 6.02 -4.40 -8.63
CA ASP A 194 5.28 -4.18 -9.87
C ASP A 194 3.89 -3.62 -9.56
N ARG A 195 3.52 -2.61 -10.30
CA ARG A 195 2.25 -1.88 -10.17
C ARG A 195 1.68 -1.62 -11.57
N PRO A 196 0.36 -1.53 -11.72
CA PRO A 196 -0.23 -1.04 -12.94
C PRO A 196 0.29 0.37 -13.27
N ALA A 197 0.42 0.67 -14.55
CA ALA A 197 0.95 1.94 -15.03
C ALA A 197 0.15 3.14 -14.53
N ALA A 198 0.78 4.31 -14.54
CA ALA A 198 0.18 5.61 -14.19
C ALA A 198 -0.62 5.59 -12.88
N ALA A 199 -0.11 4.88 -11.83
CA ALA A 199 -0.77 4.74 -10.54
C ALA A 199 -2.25 4.31 -10.65
N CYS A 200 -2.60 3.46 -11.62
CA CYS A 200 -3.95 2.96 -11.90
C CYS A 200 -4.95 4.03 -12.39
N ILE A 201 -4.48 5.14 -12.98
CA ILE A 201 -5.36 6.16 -13.56
C ILE A 201 -5.95 5.62 -14.87
N LEU A 202 -7.28 5.68 -14.98
CA LEU A 202 -8.03 5.26 -16.17
C LEU A 202 -7.58 6.06 -17.39
N ARG A 203 -7.55 5.39 -18.53
CA ARG A 203 -7.28 5.97 -19.85
C ARG A 203 -8.47 5.66 -20.75
N PHE A 204 -9.20 6.69 -21.15
CA PHE A 204 -10.41 6.49 -21.95
C PHE A 204 -10.16 6.13 -23.42
N GLU A 205 -8.92 6.33 -23.90
CA GLU A 205 -8.45 5.82 -25.19
C GLU A 205 -8.28 4.29 -25.21
N ASP A 206 -8.31 3.65 -24.05
CA ASP A 206 -8.35 2.19 -23.95
C ASP A 206 -9.76 1.68 -24.22
N THR A 207 -9.90 0.37 -24.44
CA THR A 207 -11.21 -0.27 -24.62
C THR A 207 -12.01 -0.27 -23.31
N ALA A 208 -13.34 -0.26 -23.41
CA ALA A 208 -14.20 -0.40 -22.23
C ALA A 208 -13.90 -1.69 -21.44
N ALA A 209 -13.52 -2.76 -22.14
CA ALA A 209 -13.08 -4.01 -21.53
C ALA A 209 -11.80 -3.83 -20.68
N SER A 210 -10.79 -3.14 -21.22
CA SER A 210 -9.53 -2.87 -20.50
C SER A 210 -9.77 -2.02 -19.24
N ILE A 211 -10.64 -1.01 -19.34
CA ILE A 211 -11.02 -0.17 -18.19
C ILE A 211 -11.75 -1.01 -17.13
N ALA A 212 -12.72 -1.83 -17.54
CA ALA A 212 -13.44 -2.72 -16.62
C ALA A 212 -12.50 -3.75 -15.98
N ASN A 213 -11.56 -4.30 -16.75
CA ASN A 213 -10.54 -5.22 -16.26
C ASN A 213 -9.65 -4.57 -15.19
N LEU A 214 -9.21 -3.32 -15.41
CA LEU A 214 -8.41 -2.60 -14.40
C LEU A 214 -9.19 -2.43 -13.09
N VAL A 215 -10.47 -2.06 -13.17
CA VAL A 215 -11.29 -1.83 -11.98
C VAL A 215 -11.50 -3.12 -11.19
N ARG A 216 -11.90 -4.21 -11.85
CA ARG A 216 -12.15 -5.49 -11.17
C ARG A 216 -10.87 -6.18 -10.69
N ALA A 217 -9.74 -6.02 -11.40
CA ALA A 217 -8.44 -6.55 -11.00
C ALA A 217 -7.88 -5.91 -9.72
N LEU A 218 -8.35 -4.73 -9.36
CA LEU A 218 -7.95 -3.99 -8.17
C LEU A 218 -8.99 -4.02 -7.04
N ASP A 219 -10.06 -4.79 -7.21
CA ASP A 219 -11.04 -5.03 -6.15
C ASP A 219 -10.64 -6.26 -5.32
N PHE A 220 -10.02 -5.98 -4.18
CA PHE A 220 -9.61 -6.95 -3.17
C PHE A 220 -10.64 -7.10 -2.04
N GLY A 221 -11.81 -6.46 -2.16
CA GLY A 221 -12.81 -6.43 -1.09
C GLY A 221 -12.23 -5.92 0.23
N PRO A 222 -12.44 -6.65 1.35
CA PRO A 222 -11.90 -6.26 2.65
C PRO A 222 -10.40 -6.55 2.82
N ALA A 223 -9.78 -7.30 1.93
CA ALA A 223 -8.37 -7.65 2.04
C ALA A 223 -7.45 -6.45 1.72
N LYS A 224 -6.18 -6.58 2.10
CA LYS A 224 -5.14 -5.61 1.75
C LYS A 224 -4.94 -5.57 0.24
N ASN A 225 -5.03 -4.36 -0.34
CA ASN A 225 -4.72 -4.14 -1.75
C ASN A 225 -3.35 -3.45 -1.92
N PRO A 226 -2.31 -4.16 -2.30
CA PRO A 226 -0.99 -3.57 -2.50
C PRO A 226 -0.82 -2.90 -3.88
N LEU A 227 -1.70 -3.13 -4.85
CA LEU A 227 -1.50 -2.70 -6.24
C LEU A 227 -1.94 -1.26 -6.51
N GLY A 228 -2.88 -0.72 -5.74
CA GLY A 228 -3.46 0.62 -5.94
C GLY A 228 -4.95 0.58 -6.18
N LEU A 229 -5.59 1.76 -6.28
CA LEU A 229 -7.00 1.89 -6.65
C LEU A 229 -7.13 2.43 -8.06
N PRO A 230 -8.16 2.00 -8.82
CA PRO A 230 -8.52 2.65 -10.09
C PRO A 230 -8.92 4.10 -9.82
N LYS A 231 -8.43 5.03 -10.65
CA LYS A 231 -8.63 6.47 -10.45
C LYS A 231 -9.03 7.16 -11.74
N VAL A 232 -9.82 8.21 -11.62
CA VAL A 232 -10.11 9.16 -12.69
C VAL A 232 -9.51 10.51 -12.35
N ARG A 233 -8.90 11.18 -13.34
CA ARG A 233 -8.38 12.55 -13.21
C ARG A 233 -9.53 13.56 -13.32
N LEU A 234 -9.50 14.60 -12.48
CA LEU A 234 -10.48 15.66 -12.38
C LEU A 234 -9.76 17.03 -12.34
N GLY A 235 -9.05 17.36 -13.42
CA GLY A 235 -8.12 18.50 -13.44
C GLY A 235 -6.89 18.22 -12.59
N ASP A 236 -6.68 18.96 -11.52
CA ASP A 236 -5.58 18.77 -10.57
C ASP A 236 -5.92 17.79 -9.44
N ALA A 237 -7.14 17.26 -9.42
CA ALA A 237 -7.61 16.30 -8.42
C ALA A 237 -7.86 14.92 -9.03
N TYR A 238 -8.09 13.92 -8.16
CA TYR A 238 -8.40 12.56 -8.53
C TYR A 238 -9.53 12.00 -7.67
N ALA A 239 -10.35 11.14 -8.28
CA ALA A 239 -11.31 10.31 -7.55
C ALA A 239 -11.00 8.83 -7.79
N ALA A 240 -11.17 8.01 -6.76
CA ALA A 240 -11.15 6.56 -6.90
C ALA A 240 -12.49 6.07 -7.47
N VAL A 241 -12.44 5.01 -8.28
CA VAL A 241 -13.58 4.37 -8.93
C VAL A 241 -13.69 2.94 -8.37
N THR A 242 -14.87 2.54 -7.87
CA THR A 242 -15.00 1.21 -7.28
C THR A 242 -15.65 0.19 -8.22
N SER A 243 -16.43 0.63 -9.20
CA SER A 243 -17.01 -0.26 -10.20
C SER A 243 -17.24 0.46 -11.52
N VAL A 244 -17.34 -0.34 -12.59
CA VAL A 244 -17.60 0.14 -13.95
C VAL A 244 -18.68 -0.71 -14.58
N THR A 245 -19.70 -0.05 -15.15
CA THR A 245 -20.71 -0.70 -16.00
C THR A 245 -20.39 -0.42 -17.47
N ARG A 246 -20.25 -1.44 -18.30
CA ARG A 246 -20.10 -1.32 -19.75
C ARG A 246 -21.46 -1.21 -20.42
N HIS A 247 -21.53 -0.39 -21.46
CA HIS A 247 -22.73 -0.25 -22.30
C HIS A 247 -22.44 -0.86 -23.66
N ALA A 248 -23.46 -1.53 -24.25
CA ALA A 248 -23.30 -2.13 -25.59
C ALA A 248 -23.28 -1.08 -26.73
N ARG A 249 -23.28 0.22 -26.40
CA ARG A 249 -23.34 1.34 -27.34
C ARG A 249 -22.18 2.29 -27.09
N LEU A 250 -21.61 2.81 -28.17
CA LEU A 250 -20.67 3.93 -28.17
C LEU A 250 -21.40 5.19 -28.62
N THR A 251 -21.36 6.23 -27.79
CA THR A 251 -21.84 7.57 -28.15
C THR A 251 -20.82 8.25 -29.09
N PRO A 252 -21.21 8.85 -30.22
CA PRO A 252 -20.30 9.56 -31.11
C PRO A 252 -19.60 10.73 -30.41
N GLY A 253 -18.33 11.03 -30.80
CA GLY A 253 -17.58 12.18 -30.27
C GLY A 253 -16.13 11.89 -29.90
N GLY A 254 -15.68 10.64 -30.02
CA GLY A 254 -14.33 10.20 -29.62
C GLY A 254 -14.27 9.77 -28.14
N PRO A 255 -13.15 9.17 -27.71
CA PRO A 255 -13.00 8.69 -26.33
C PRO A 255 -12.83 9.85 -25.32
N GLY A 256 -13.23 9.58 -24.07
CA GLY A 256 -13.05 10.52 -22.97
C GLY A 256 -14.06 11.66 -22.89
N HIS A 257 -15.21 11.57 -23.56
CA HIS A 257 -16.27 12.58 -23.43
C HIS A 257 -17.35 12.14 -22.46
N VAL A 258 -17.78 13.04 -21.59
CA VAL A 258 -18.90 12.82 -20.67
C VAL A 258 -20.19 12.72 -21.49
N VAL A 259 -20.92 11.63 -21.34
CA VAL A 259 -22.20 11.39 -22.00
C VAL A 259 -23.35 11.80 -21.08
N GLU A 260 -23.25 11.44 -19.82
CA GLU A 260 -24.30 11.62 -18.82
C GLU A 260 -23.69 11.69 -17.42
N VAL A 261 -24.35 12.47 -16.57
CA VAL A 261 -24.04 12.57 -15.13
C VAL A 261 -25.34 12.41 -14.38
N ASP A 262 -25.42 11.41 -13.54
CA ASP A 262 -26.57 11.16 -12.67
C ASP A 262 -26.12 10.70 -11.26
N ALA A 263 -27.09 10.36 -10.41
CA ALA A 263 -26.82 9.86 -9.06
C ALA A 263 -26.06 8.51 -9.05
N ASP A 264 -26.12 7.77 -10.14
CA ASP A 264 -25.46 6.47 -10.30
C ASP A 264 -23.98 6.60 -10.69
N GLY A 265 -23.58 7.69 -11.37
CA GLY A 265 -22.20 7.90 -11.76
C GLY A 265 -21.96 8.84 -12.94
N LEU A 266 -20.78 8.69 -13.53
CA LEU A 266 -20.33 9.41 -14.71
C LEU A 266 -20.26 8.45 -15.90
N ARG A 267 -21.10 8.66 -16.91
CA ARG A 267 -21.01 7.92 -18.17
C ARG A 267 -20.04 8.63 -19.11
N VAL A 268 -19.05 7.89 -19.60
CA VAL A 268 -17.94 8.42 -20.42
C VAL A 268 -17.73 7.50 -21.61
N THR A 269 -17.44 8.08 -22.77
CA THR A 269 -17.05 7.34 -23.98
C THR A 269 -15.65 6.76 -23.85
N THR A 270 -15.40 5.59 -24.46
CA THR A 270 -14.07 4.96 -24.57
C THR A 270 -13.72 4.69 -26.04
N ALA A 271 -12.64 3.98 -26.29
CA ALA A 271 -12.28 3.58 -27.64
C ALA A 271 -13.30 2.62 -28.31
N THR A 272 -14.13 1.91 -27.53
CA THR A 272 -15.03 0.87 -28.07
C THR A 272 -16.50 1.04 -27.68
N GLU A 273 -16.79 1.34 -26.42
CA GLU A 273 -18.13 1.40 -25.82
C GLU A 273 -18.16 2.49 -24.76
N ASP A 274 -19.35 2.96 -24.37
CA ASP A 274 -19.43 3.83 -23.20
C ASP A 274 -19.25 3.02 -21.92
N VAL A 275 -18.73 3.67 -20.89
CA VAL A 275 -18.66 3.13 -19.52
C VAL A 275 -19.28 4.08 -18.52
N THR A 276 -19.99 3.56 -17.53
CA THR A 276 -20.40 4.35 -16.35
C THR A 276 -19.46 4.04 -15.20
N LEU A 277 -18.75 5.08 -14.74
CA LEU A 277 -17.90 5.03 -13.54
C LEU A 277 -18.79 5.18 -12.30
N ARG A 278 -18.74 4.20 -11.39
CA ARG A 278 -19.60 4.13 -10.22
C ARG A 278 -18.81 4.09 -8.93
N GLY A 279 -19.51 4.41 -7.83
CA GLY A 279 -18.93 4.35 -6.49
C GLY A 279 -17.71 5.24 -6.34
N LEU A 280 -17.84 6.48 -6.81
CA LEU A 280 -16.78 7.48 -6.75
C LEU A 280 -16.42 7.81 -5.30
N ARG A 281 -15.13 7.89 -5.01
CA ARG A 281 -14.61 8.18 -3.67
C ARG A 281 -13.43 9.14 -3.74
N THR A 282 -13.18 9.87 -2.68
CA THR A 282 -11.88 10.52 -2.50
C THR A 282 -10.77 9.47 -2.46
N LEU A 283 -9.52 9.86 -2.68
CA LEU A 283 -8.40 8.92 -2.52
C LEU A 283 -8.30 8.36 -1.09
N ALA A 284 -8.79 9.10 -0.11
CA ALA A 284 -8.87 8.67 1.28
C ALA A 284 -10.05 7.71 1.59
N GLY A 285 -10.93 7.46 0.60
CA GLY A 285 -12.02 6.50 0.71
C GLY A 285 -13.40 7.07 1.06
N ALA A 286 -13.53 8.37 1.32
CA ALA A 286 -14.84 9.00 1.56
C ALA A 286 -15.69 8.99 0.27
N PRO A 287 -17.00 8.70 0.35
CA PRO A 287 -17.87 8.69 -0.80
C PRO A 287 -18.01 10.11 -1.39
N LEU A 288 -18.15 10.17 -2.71
CA LEU A 288 -18.40 11.39 -3.46
C LEU A 288 -19.72 11.26 -4.20
N ASP A 289 -20.56 12.29 -4.13
CA ASP A 289 -21.74 12.39 -4.98
C ASP A 289 -21.32 12.74 -6.41
N PRO A 290 -21.74 11.94 -7.43
CA PRO A 290 -21.28 12.16 -8.80
C PRO A 290 -21.74 13.48 -9.39
N VAL A 291 -22.95 13.97 -9.02
CA VAL A 291 -23.50 15.23 -9.53
C VAL A 291 -22.74 16.42 -8.94
N ASP A 292 -22.47 16.38 -7.63
CA ASP A 292 -21.67 17.41 -6.95
C ASP A 292 -20.23 17.43 -7.45
N LEU A 293 -19.66 16.25 -7.69
CA LEU A 293 -18.32 16.11 -8.28
C LEU A 293 -18.27 16.75 -9.67
N ALA A 294 -19.23 16.38 -10.53
CA ALA A 294 -19.30 16.92 -11.88
C ALA A 294 -19.46 18.43 -11.89
N ARG A 295 -20.32 18.97 -11.04
CA ARG A 295 -20.51 20.44 -10.88
C ARG A 295 -19.21 21.12 -10.42
N THR A 296 -18.52 20.54 -9.43
CA THR A 296 -17.27 21.11 -8.87
C THR A 296 -16.15 21.18 -9.93
N HIS A 297 -16.09 20.19 -10.81
CA HIS A 297 -15.06 20.06 -11.84
C HIS A 297 -15.53 20.47 -13.24
N ALA A 298 -16.68 21.14 -13.35
CA ALA A 298 -17.28 21.59 -14.62
C ALA A 298 -17.43 20.48 -15.66
N LEU A 299 -17.78 19.26 -15.23
CA LEU A 299 -18.05 18.13 -16.08
C LEU A 299 -19.54 18.13 -16.48
N ALA A 300 -19.83 18.29 -17.76
CA ALA A 300 -21.18 18.28 -18.33
C ALA A 300 -21.21 17.37 -19.56
N PRO A 301 -22.39 16.88 -19.98
CA PRO A 301 -22.52 16.16 -21.24
C PRO A 301 -21.85 16.90 -22.40
N GLY A 302 -20.96 16.21 -23.14
CA GLY A 302 -20.14 16.77 -24.21
C GLY A 302 -18.78 17.31 -23.77
N SER A 303 -18.51 17.53 -22.48
CA SER A 303 -17.17 17.93 -22.01
C SER A 303 -16.18 16.80 -22.07
N ALA A 304 -14.91 17.11 -22.30
CA ALA A 304 -13.82 16.14 -22.26
C ALA A 304 -13.37 15.89 -20.82
N MET A 305 -13.15 14.62 -20.46
CA MET A 305 -12.49 14.23 -19.22
C MET A 305 -11.02 14.68 -19.26
N PRO A 306 -10.48 15.25 -18.19
CA PRO A 306 -9.06 15.56 -18.10
C PRO A 306 -8.22 14.28 -18.26
N ALA A 307 -7.33 14.27 -19.26
CA ALA A 307 -6.44 13.15 -19.52
C ALA A 307 -4.99 13.47 -19.12
N LEU A 308 -4.18 12.45 -18.89
CA LEU A 308 -2.73 12.56 -18.77
C LEU A 308 -2.10 12.41 -20.14
N SER A 309 -1.19 13.30 -20.50
CA SER A 309 -0.27 13.06 -21.62
C SER A 309 0.61 11.83 -21.35
N ASP A 310 1.21 11.26 -22.39
CA ASP A 310 2.10 10.10 -22.23
C ASP A 310 3.30 10.44 -21.33
N ALA A 311 3.85 11.64 -21.42
CA ALA A 311 4.94 12.10 -20.55
C ALA A 311 4.53 12.18 -19.06
N GLU A 312 3.31 12.67 -18.77
CA GLU A 312 2.76 12.68 -17.40
C GLU A 312 2.51 11.25 -16.91
N ARG A 313 1.98 10.36 -17.74
CA ARG A 313 1.76 8.95 -17.39
C ARG A 313 3.06 8.26 -17.03
N ASP A 314 4.13 8.49 -17.79
CA ASP A 314 5.46 7.95 -17.50
C ASP A 314 6.05 8.54 -16.21
N ALA A 315 5.88 9.83 -15.98
CA ALA A 315 6.33 10.47 -14.75
C ALA A 315 5.60 9.91 -13.51
N VAL A 316 4.27 9.81 -13.57
CA VAL A 316 3.46 9.22 -12.49
C VAL A 316 3.81 7.75 -12.27
N THR A 317 4.09 6.99 -13.33
CA THR A 317 4.51 5.58 -13.20
C THR A 317 5.84 5.46 -12.45
N ARG A 318 6.83 6.30 -12.80
CA ARG A 318 8.13 6.33 -12.08
C ARG A 318 7.99 6.76 -10.63
N ASP A 319 7.21 7.82 -10.36
CA ASP A 319 6.97 8.31 -9.00
C ASP A 319 6.29 7.24 -8.15
N ASN A 320 5.22 6.61 -8.66
CA ASN A 320 4.51 5.54 -7.97
C ASN A 320 5.41 4.34 -7.68
N ALA A 321 6.25 3.94 -8.60
CA ALA A 321 7.24 2.87 -8.40
C ALA A 321 8.26 3.22 -7.30
N GLY A 322 8.62 4.51 -7.16
CA GLY A 322 9.44 5.02 -6.05
C GLY A 322 8.74 4.92 -4.71
N VAL A 323 7.51 5.44 -4.65
CA VAL A 323 6.67 5.52 -3.45
C VAL A 323 6.32 4.13 -2.89
N CYS A 324 6.03 3.16 -3.75
CA CYS A 324 5.69 1.80 -3.34
C CYS A 324 6.79 1.08 -2.55
N LYS A 325 8.06 1.50 -2.69
CA LYS A 325 9.17 0.92 -1.92
C LYS A 325 9.02 1.12 -0.41
N SER A 326 8.41 2.24 -0.01
CA SER A 326 8.26 2.65 1.39
C SER A 326 6.83 2.46 1.92
N GLU A 327 5.89 1.99 1.10
CA GLU A 327 4.46 1.95 1.42
C GLU A 327 4.15 1.20 2.71
N THR A 328 4.75 0.02 2.93
CA THR A 328 4.54 -0.75 4.17
C THR A 328 5.05 -0.02 5.41
N ALA A 329 6.17 0.71 5.29
CA ALA A 329 6.70 1.50 6.41
C ALA A 329 5.78 2.67 6.74
N TRP A 330 5.26 3.34 5.71
CA TRP A 330 4.28 4.40 5.89
C TRP A 330 2.96 3.89 6.46
N ALA A 331 2.41 2.78 5.96
CA ALA A 331 1.18 2.20 6.49
C ALA A 331 1.28 1.91 8.01
N ARG A 332 2.41 1.34 8.46
CA ARG A 332 2.66 1.12 9.90
C ARG A 332 2.75 2.42 10.69
N ARG A 333 3.41 3.45 10.15
CA ARG A 333 3.51 4.76 10.79
C ARG A 333 2.14 5.42 10.89
N LEU A 334 1.35 5.41 9.80
CA LEU A 334 0.01 5.98 9.74
C LEU A 334 -0.98 5.29 10.69
N ALA A 335 -0.85 3.98 10.89
CA ALA A 335 -1.69 3.21 11.84
C ALA A 335 -1.42 3.56 13.32
N SER A 336 -0.31 4.21 13.63
CA SER A 336 0.10 4.53 15.01
C SER A 336 0.37 6.02 15.22
N LEU A 337 -0.34 6.89 14.48
CA LEU A 337 -0.14 8.34 14.58
C LEU A 337 -0.61 8.88 15.94
N ALA A 338 0.19 9.79 16.49
CA ALA A 338 -0.10 10.61 17.67
C ALA A 338 0.12 12.09 17.29
N PRO A 339 -0.82 12.75 16.60
CA PRO A 339 -0.63 14.11 16.13
C PRO A 339 -0.39 15.08 17.28
N PHE A 340 0.62 15.92 17.12
CA PHE A 340 0.87 16.98 18.09
C PHE A 340 -0.28 18.00 18.05
N ALA A 341 -0.87 18.27 19.21
CA ALA A 341 -1.83 19.35 19.44
C ALA A 341 -1.24 20.33 20.46
N HIS A 342 -1.19 21.60 20.09
CA HIS A 342 -0.69 22.62 21.00
C HIS A 342 -1.78 22.99 22.01
N PRO A 343 -1.48 23.04 23.33
CA PRO A 343 -2.50 23.26 24.36
C PRO A 343 -3.28 24.58 24.24
N SER A 344 -2.66 25.60 23.67
CA SER A 344 -3.23 26.96 23.56
C SER A 344 -3.64 27.33 22.13
N VAL A 345 -3.53 26.45 21.14
CA VAL A 345 -3.90 26.73 19.76
C VAL A 345 -5.13 25.92 19.40
N PRO A 346 -6.31 26.55 19.27
CA PRO A 346 -7.50 25.82 18.81
C PRO A 346 -7.27 25.31 17.39
N LEU A 347 -7.56 24.04 17.17
CA LEU A 347 -7.49 23.44 15.84
C LEU A 347 -8.64 23.97 14.97
N ALA A 348 -8.34 24.32 13.73
CA ALA A 348 -9.35 24.74 12.78
C ALA A 348 -10.23 23.56 12.35
N GLU A 349 -11.56 23.79 12.30
CA GLU A 349 -12.49 22.79 11.75
C GLU A 349 -12.17 22.51 10.28
N PRO A 350 -12.22 21.22 9.82
CA PRO A 350 -11.83 20.81 8.47
C PRO A 350 -12.66 21.42 7.33
N SER A 351 -13.80 22.03 7.63
CA SER A 351 -14.87 22.36 6.65
C SER A 351 -14.83 23.77 6.06
N SER A 352 -13.92 24.65 6.42
CA SER A 352 -13.92 26.02 5.90
C SER A 352 -13.06 26.19 4.64
N ARG A 353 -13.56 25.75 3.46
CA ARG A 353 -13.17 26.34 2.18
C ARG A 353 -13.58 27.82 2.21
N GLY A 354 -12.67 28.71 2.56
CA GLY A 354 -12.93 30.13 2.73
C GLY A 354 -12.55 30.71 4.10
N GLY A 355 -11.81 29.96 4.88
CA GLY A 355 -11.27 30.38 6.18
C GLY A 355 -10.34 31.60 6.09
N PRO A 356 -10.01 32.24 7.23
CA PRO A 356 -9.23 33.45 7.29
C PRO A 356 -7.90 33.31 6.52
N ARG A 357 -7.46 34.39 5.85
CA ARG A 357 -6.16 34.44 5.19
C ARG A 357 -5.08 34.01 6.18
N ALA A 358 -4.25 33.05 5.77
CA ALA A 358 -3.12 32.61 6.57
C ALA A 358 -2.27 33.83 6.99
N SER A 359 -2.03 33.97 8.29
CA SER A 359 -1.09 34.94 8.80
C SER A 359 0.32 34.41 8.60
N ARG A 360 1.23 35.24 8.07
CA ARG A 360 2.64 34.89 7.90
C ARG A 360 3.48 35.87 8.72
N ARG A 361 4.36 35.34 9.55
CA ARG A 361 5.30 36.11 10.37
C ARG A 361 6.71 35.60 10.11
N SER A 362 7.57 36.49 9.63
CA SER A 362 9.01 36.19 9.55
C SER A 362 9.63 36.25 10.94
N MET A 363 10.58 35.32 11.20
CA MET A 363 11.22 35.12 12.50
C MET A 363 12.73 35.25 12.38
N PRO A 364 13.26 36.47 12.06
CA PRO A 364 14.70 36.67 11.89
C PRO A 364 15.50 36.41 13.17
N GLU A 365 14.87 36.52 14.34
CA GLU A 365 15.48 36.22 15.63
C GLU A 365 15.98 34.78 15.75
N LEU A 366 15.37 33.84 15.06
CA LEU A 366 15.80 32.44 15.05
C LEU A 366 17.12 32.24 14.30
N LEU A 367 17.52 33.13 13.41
CA LEU A 367 18.82 33.04 12.72
C LEU A 367 19.99 33.19 13.69
N ALA A 368 19.82 33.91 14.80
CA ALA A 368 20.84 34.02 15.84
C ALA A 368 21.18 32.65 16.47
N CYS A 369 20.16 31.78 16.63
CA CYS A 369 20.34 30.42 17.19
C CYS A 369 21.16 29.49 16.28
N VAL A 370 21.28 29.81 15.01
CA VAL A 370 22.04 29.02 14.01
C VAL A 370 23.22 29.80 13.44
N SER A 371 23.64 30.89 14.12
CA SER A 371 24.84 31.63 13.74
C SER A 371 26.08 30.70 13.81
N GLY A 372 26.93 30.71 12.79
CA GLY A 372 28.07 29.80 12.67
C GLY A 372 27.75 28.39 12.17
N VAL A 373 26.49 28.03 11.95
CA VAL A 373 26.09 26.76 11.33
C VAL A 373 26.19 26.87 9.80
N ASP A 374 26.71 25.83 9.14
CA ASP A 374 26.71 25.74 7.68
C ASP A 374 25.30 25.95 7.11
N LEU A 375 25.19 26.73 6.04
CA LEU A 375 23.91 27.10 5.43
C LEU A 375 23.06 25.87 5.08
N ARG A 376 23.70 24.75 4.66
CA ARG A 376 23.02 23.51 4.31
C ARG A 376 22.38 22.81 5.52
N CYS A 377 22.97 22.98 6.72
CA CYS A 377 22.48 22.37 7.96
C CYS A 377 21.49 23.26 8.71
N ARG A 378 21.41 24.55 8.40
CA ARG A 378 20.55 25.53 9.09
C ARG A 378 19.07 25.13 9.10
N PRO A 379 18.46 24.71 7.97
CA PRO A 379 17.04 24.33 7.99
C PRO A 379 16.74 23.21 8.98
N ALA A 380 17.50 22.13 8.96
CA ALA A 380 17.29 21.00 9.88
C ALA A 380 17.44 21.43 11.35
N LYS A 381 18.41 22.30 11.64
CA LYS A 381 18.62 22.82 13.00
C LYS A 381 17.51 23.74 13.48
N LEU A 382 16.99 24.62 12.61
CA LEU A 382 15.83 25.46 12.90
C LEU A 382 14.59 24.62 13.18
N LEU A 383 14.37 23.55 12.37
CA LEU A 383 13.26 22.63 12.61
C LEU A 383 13.45 21.83 13.92
N ALA A 384 14.69 21.50 14.29
CA ALA A 384 14.98 20.81 15.55
C ALA A 384 14.61 21.68 16.78
N LEU A 385 14.84 22.99 16.72
CA LEU A 385 14.43 23.90 17.79
C LEU A 385 12.90 23.90 17.99
N PHE A 386 12.14 23.94 16.89
CA PHE A 386 10.68 23.88 16.98
C PHE A 386 10.19 22.51 17.42
N ALA A 387 10.80 21.41 16.96
CA ALA A 387 10.49 20.06 17.40
C ALA A 387 10.74 19.88 18.91
N MET A 388 11.83 20.46 19.42
CA MET A 388 12.14 20.49 20.84
C MET A 388 11.10 21.29 21.64
N TYR A 389 10.68 22.43 21.14
CA TYR A 389 9.58 23.20 21.72
C TYR A 389 8.30 22.36 21.79
N ALA A 390 7.89 21.74 20.67
CA ALA A 390 6.69 20.88 20.65
C ALA A 390 6.78 19.73 21.66
N ALA A 391 7.95 19.09 21.77
CA ALA A 391 8.17 18.03 22.76
C ALA A 391 8.12 18.51 24.21
N ARG A 392 8.49 19.78 24.47
CA ARG A 392 8.43 20.36 25.82
C ARG A 392 7.03 20.78 26.26
N VAL A 393 6.21 21.29 25.33
CA VAL A 393 4.84 21.71 25.64
C VAL A 393 3.84 20.56 25.59
N SER A 394 4.19 19.44 24.97
CA SER A 394 3.38 18.22 24.95
C SER A 394 3.49 17.47 26.27
N THR A 395 2.38 16.89 26.73
CA THR A 395 2.35 15.91 27.84
C THR A 395 2.58 14.48 27.38
N GLU A 396 2.46 14.23 26.07
CA GLU A 396 2.55 12.89 25.49
C GLU A 396 4.02 12.46 25.31
N PRO A 397 4.35 11.19 25.59
CA PRO A 397 5.71 10.65 25.42
C PRO A 397 6.10 10.49 23.94
N ILE A 398 5.11 10.36 23.06
CA ILE A 398 5.25 10.22 21.61
C ILE A 398 4.33 11.21 20.95
N LEU A 399 4.84 11.97 19.99
CA LEU A 399 4.03 12.88 19.19
C LEU A 399 4.52 12.88 17.73
N ASP A 400 3.59 13.07 16.81
CA ASP A 400 3.89 13.18 15.39
C ASP A 400 3.59 14.59 14.89
N VAL A 401 4.54 15.19 14.17
CA VAL A 401 4.40 16.45 13.45
C VAL A 401 4.51 16.20 11.95
N GLY A 402 3.92 17.06 11.13
CA GLY A 402 4.09 16.99 9.69
C GLY A 402 5.49 17.41 9.25
N LEU A 403 5.96 16.83 8.15
CA LEU A 403 7.15 17.26 7.42
C LEU A 403 6.80 17.43 5.95
N SER A 404 7.22 18.55 5.35
CA SER A 404 7.12 18.80 3.91
C SER A 404 8.46 19.31 3.38
N THR A 405 9.08 18.56 2.48
CA THR A 405 10.32 18.94 1.78
C THR A 405 10.16 18.68 0.28
N ASP A 406 11.19 18.93 -0.51
CA ASP A 406 11.17 18.59 -1.93
C ASP A 406 10.98 17.08 -2.18
N ALA A 407 11.37 16.21 -1.23
CA ALA A 407 11.21 14.77 -1.33
C ALA A 407 9.74 14.29 -1.33
N GLN A 408 8.80 15.08 -0.79
CA GLN A 408 7.37 14.80 -0.79
C GLN A 408 6.62 15.42 -1.97
N ARG A 409 7.25 16.34 -2.71
CA ARG A 409 6.61 17.08 -3.82
C ARG A 409 6.97 16.43 -5.15
N LEU A 410 6.18 15.41 -5.53
CA LEU A 410 6.38 14.62 -6.74
C LEU A 410 5.56 15.15 -7.93
N ALA A 411 5.93 14.74 -9.14
CA ALA A 411 5.24 15.11 -10.37
C ALA A 411 3.77 14.66 -10.41
N GLY A 412 3.42 13.58 -9.69
CA GLY A 412 2.04 13.09 -9.56
C GLY A 412 1.13 13.99 -8.71
N GLY A 413 1.65 15.06 -8.09
CA GLY A 413 0.85 16.06 -7.38
C GLY A 413 -0.11 15.44 -6.36
N ALA A 414 -1.41 15.69 -6.53
CA ALA A 414 -2.48 15.26 -5.61
C ALA A 414 -2.68 13.73 -5.46
N LEU A 415 -1.86 12.90 -6.10
CA LEU A 415 -1.84 11.44 -5.84
C LEU A 415 -1.08 11.09 -4.57
N PHE A 416 -0.13 11.94 -4.16
CA PHE A 416 0.82 11.65 -3.09
C PHE A 416 0.71 12.69 -1.97
N ALA A 417 1.05 12.26 -0.74
CA ALA A 417 1.03 13.15 0.40
C ALA A 417 2.14 14.20 0.31
N HIS A 418 1.78 15.47 0.42
CA HIS A 418 2.74 16.57 0.49
C HIS A 418 3.30 16.77 1.91
N VAL A 419 2.64 16.19 2.91
CA VAL A 419 3.03 16.20 4.31
C VAL A 419 3.10 14.76 4.79
N VAL A 420 4.24 14.38 5.38
CA VAL A 420 4.45 13.06 5.97
C VAL A 420 4.71 13.18 7.47
N PRO A 421 4.33 12.18 8.30
CA PRO A 421 4.55 12.25 9.74
C PRO A 421 6.02 12.00 10.12
N VAL A 422 6.54 12.86 10.98
CA VAL A 422 7.82 12.71 11.69
C VAL A 422 7.54 12.50 13.16
N ARG A 423 8.07 11.43 13.75
CA ARG A 423 7.85 11.06 15.14
C ARG A 423 8.89 11.67 16.05
N LEU A 424 8.41 12.35 17.08
CA LEU A 424 9.21 12.84 18.16
C LEU A 424 8.96 11.96 19.39
N THR A 425 10.04 11.50 20.03
CA THR A 425 9.95 10.74 21.27
C THR A 425 10.57 11.53 22.42
N ARG A 426 9.84 11.61 23.51
CA ARG A 426 10.30 12.22 24.75
C ARG A 426 10.76 11.12 25.70
N GLU A 427 12.03 10.74 25.60
CA GLU A 427 12.65 9.82 26.55
C GLU A 427 13.50 10.61 27.56
N GLY A 428 13.05 10.67 28.81
CA GLY A 428 13.73 11.37 29.89
C GLY A 428 13.74 12.92 29.76
N GLU A 429 14.56 13.63 30.53
CA GLU A 429 14.91 15.03 30.23
C GLU A 429 16.02 15.01 29.17
N PRO A 430 15.73 15.29 27.90
CA PRO A 430 16.71 15.14 26.86
C PRO A 430 17.74 16.27 26.96
N ASP A 431 19.01 15.93 27.01
CA ASP A 431 20.06 16.84 26.58
C ASP A 431 19.69 17.36 25.18
N ALA A 432 19.74 18.67 25.01
CA ALA A 432 19.33 19.34 23.77
C ALA A 432 20.07 18.79 22.54
N ARG A 433 21.36 18.42 22.71
CA ARG A 433 22.18 17.83 21.63
C ARG A 433 21.70 16.42 21.26
N ALA A 434 21.36 15.62 22.25
CA ALA A 434 20.85 14.26 22.01
C ALA A 434 19.48 14.30 21.32
N PHE A 435 18.60 15.25 21.69
CA PHE A 435 17.33 15.47 21.00
C PHE A 435 17.54 15.90 19.53
N GLU A 436 18.42 16.90 19.31
CA GLU A 436 18.74 17.38 17.96
C GLU A 436 19.25 16.23 17.07
N ALA A 437 20.18 15.41 17.58
CA ALA A 437 20.71 14.28 16.84
C ALA A 437 19.64 13.25 16.46
N ARG A 438 18.74 12.91 17.38
CA ARG A 438 17.61 12.00 17.11
C ARG A 438 16.64 12.59 16.09
N PHE A 439 16.32 13.87 16.21
CA PHE A 439 15.44 14.56 15.28
C PHE A 439 16.03 14.60 13.87
N VAL A 440 17.30 14.95 13.72
CA VAL A 440 17.98 14.94 12.41
C VAL A 440 17.97 13.54 11.80
N ALA A 441 18.22 12.49 12.60
CA ALA A 441 18.14 11.12 12.11
C ALA A 441 16.71 10.73 11.66
N GLU A 442 15.67 11.23 12.31
CA GLU A 442 14.28 10.99 11.89
C GLU A 442 13.91 11.80 10.64
N LEU A 443 14.44 13.03 10.48
CA LEU A 443 14.32 13.79 9.22
C LEU A 443 14.95 13.02 8.06
N ASP A 444 16.19 12.59 8.21
CA ASP A 444 16.92 11.79 7.21
C ASP A 444 16.16 10.52 6.84
N ARG A 445 15.53 9.88 7.84
CA ARG A 445 14.70 8.70 7.63
C ARG A 445 13.44 9.05 6.82
N ALA A 446 12.73 10.12 7.18
CA ALA A 446 11.53 10.56 6.46
C ALA A 446 11.86 10.97 5.01
N GLU A 447 12.99 11.65 4.78
CA GLU A 447 13.46 11.98 3.42
C GLU A 447 13.77 10.74 2.59
N LYS A 448 14.46 9.74 3.17
CA LYS A 448 14.74 8.45 2.50
C LYS A 448 13.48 7.65 2.19
N LEU A 449 12.48 7.70 3.06
CA LEU A 449 11.17 7.07 2.82
C LEU A 449 10.35 7.83 1.77
N GLY A 450 10.63 9.13 1.57
CA GLY A 450 9.92 9.99 0.64
C GLY A 450 8.49 10.27 1.09
N THR A 451 7.52 9.94 0.26
CA THR A 451 6.09 10.13 0.52
C THR A 451 5.31 8.82 0.39
N PHE A 452 3.98 8.90 0.52
CA PHE A 452 3.07 7.78 0.33
C PHE A 452 1.88 8.19 -0.56
N ALA A 453 1.29 7.21 -1.24
CA ALA A 453 0.10 7.42 -2.04
C ALA A 453 -1.12 7.67 -1.14
N LEU A 454 -1.92 8.70 -1.44
CA LEU A 454 -3.09 9.06 -0.64
C LEU A 454 -4.17 7.97 -0.61
N ASP A 455 -4.17 7.08 -1.60
CA ASP A 455 -5.07 5.92 -1.64
C ASP A 455 -4.65 4.77 -0.71
N VAL A 456 -3.60 4.93 0.10
CA VAL A 456 -3.16 3.91 1.08
C VAL A 456 -4.23 3.63 2.15
N TYR A 457 -5.01 4.65 2.55
CA TYR A 457 -6.00 4.53 3.61
C TYR A 457 -7.08 3.48 3.32
N PRO A 458 -7.80 3.51 2.20
CA PRO A 458 -8.81 2.49 1.91
C PRO A 458 -8.19 1.13 1.49
N ARG A 459 -6.90 1.07 1.14
CA ARG A 459 -6.24 -0.16 0.69
C ARG A 459 -5.73 -1.05 1.83
N TYR A 460 -5.46 -0.47 2.99
CA TYR A 460 -4.92 -1.19 4.15
C TYR A 460 -5.99 -1.32 5.23
N PRO A 461 -6.38 -2.56 5.64
CA PRO A 461 -7.43 -2.78 6.64
C PRO A 461 -7.23 -2.00 7.94
N GLU A 462 -5.98 -1.91 8.42
CA GLU A 462 -5.60 -1.20 9.64
C GLU A 462 -5.77 0.32 9.56
N LEU A 463 -5.86 0.90 8.35
CA LEU A 463 -6.03 2.33 8.14
C LEU A 463 -7.48 2.72 7.82
N ARG A 464 -8.32 1.77 7.39
CA ARG A 464 -9.70 2.06 6.98
C ARG A 464 -10.56 2.62 8.12
N ALA A 465 -10.36 2.10 9.33
CA ALA A 465 -11.17 2.50 10.48
C ALA A 465 -10.82 3.91 10.98
N SER A 466 -9.54 4.29 10.94
CA SER A 466 -9.08 5.61 11.38
C SER A 466 -9.21 6.69 10.29
N GLY A 467 -9.16 6.28 9.01
CA GLY A 467 -9.09 7.22 7.90
C GLY A 467 -7.83 8.09 7.95
N PRO A 468 -7.75 9.15 7.11
CA PRO A 468 -6.64 10.08 7.13
C PRO A 468 -6.65 10.91 8.41
N VAL A 469 -5.53 10.88 9.12
CA VAL A 469 -5.30 11.69 10.32
C VAL A 469 -4.56 12.95 9.92
N ARG A 470 -5.14 14.10 10.23
CA ARG A 470 -4.55 15.41 9.98
C ARG A 470 -3.39 15.69 10.94
N LEU A 471 -2.35 16.32 10.42
CA LEU A 471 -1.20 16.81 11.20
C LEU A 471 -1.31 18.34 11.34
N PRO A 472 -1.80 18.86 12.47
CA PRO A 472 -2.07 20.29 12.63
C PRO A 472 -0.82 21.16 12.57
N PHE A 473 0.34 20.58 12.96
CA PHE A 473 1.62 21.27 12.96
C PHE A 473 2.57 20.61 11.97
N THR A 474 3.12 21.41 11.06
CA THR A 474 4.03 20.95 10.01
C THR A 474 5.34 21.73 10.02
N LEU A 475 6.41 21.01 9.82
CA LEU A 475 7.76 21.52 9.57
C LEU A 475 7.99 21.47 8.07
N ALA A 476 8.45 22.56 7.47
CA ALA A 476 8.70 22.60 6.03
C ALA A 476 10.11 23.09 5.73
N ILE A 477 10.75 22.47 4.73
CA ILE A 477 11.98 22.94 4.13
C ILE A 477 11.67 23.35 2.68
N ALA A 478 12.02 24.58 2.32
CA ALA A 478 11.87 25.08 0.97
C ALA A 478 13.16 25.75 0.49
N ARG A 479 13.37 25.81 -0.83
CA ARG A 479 14.56 26.48 -1.40
C ARG A 479 14.54 27.98 -1.11
N SER A 480 13.38 28.60 -1.23
CA SER A 480 13.15 30.02 -0.99
C SER A 480 11.68 30.28 -0.64
N PRO A 481 11.29 31.48 -0.18
CA PRO A 481 9.90 31.81 0.12
C PRO A 481 8.91 31.64 -1.05
N ALA A 482 9.39 31.78 -2.28
CA ALA A 482 8.56 31.58 -3.48
C ALA A 482 8.40 30.10 -3.91
N ALA A 483 9.21 29.21 -3.35
CA ALA A 483 9.24 27.79 -3.78
C ALA A 483 8.20 26.90 -3.08
N LEU A 484 7.46 27.41 -2.10
CA LEU A 484 6.48 26.63 -1.34
C LEU A 484 5.14 27.36 -1.26
N ASP A 485 4.12 26.77 -1.86
CA ASP A 485 2.74 27.16 -1.58
C ASP A 485 2.27 26.49 -0.26
N VAL A 486 2.33 27.25 0.83
CA VAL A 486 1.87 26.79 2.15
C VAL A 486 0.36 26.54 2.15
N ALA A 487 -0.41 27.16 1.25
CA ALA A 487 -1.84 26.93 1.15
C ALA A 487 -2.18 25.52 0.67
N ALA A 488 -1.27 24.88 -0.07
CA ALA A 488 -1.41 23.49 -0.51
C ALA A 488 -1.17 22.47 0.61
N LEU A 489 -0.61 22.88 1.77
CA LEU A 489 -0.42 21.99 2.91
C LEU A 489 -1.67 22.00 3.79
N ASP A 490 -2.31 20.87 3.99
CA ASP A 490 -3.49 20.73 4.86
C ASP A 490 -3.08 20.68 6.35
N THR A 491 -2.72 21.84 6.90
CA THR A 491 -2.19 21.99 8.26
C THR A 491 -2.59 23.37 8.83
N ASP A 492 -2.63 23.50 10.17
CA ASP A 492 -3.00 24.75 10.84
C ASP A 492 -1.81 25.69 11.03
N VAL A 493 -0.66 25.14 11.36
CA VAL A 493 0.57 25.88 11.65
C VAL A 493 1.74 25.26 10.90
N VAL A 494 2.50 26.06 10.19
CA VAL A 494 3.71 25.65 9.48
C VAL A 494 4.89 26.50 9.90
N LEU A 495 5.98 25.89 10.34
CA LEU A 495 7.28 26.52 10.39
C LEU A 495 8.03 26.19 9.10
N VAL A 496 8.39 27.21 8.34
CA VAL A 496 9.14 27.07 7.07
C VAL A 496 10.56 27.54 7.27
N ALA A 497 11.53 26.66 7.05
CA ALA A 497 12.95 27.00 7.00
C ALA A 497 13.43 27.01 5.53
N TYR A 498 14.28 28.01 5.18
CA TYR A 498 14.73 28.22 3.80
C TYR A 498 16.18 27.83 3.61
N GLN A 499 16.48 27.19 2.48
CA GLN A 499 17.83 26.75 2.12
C GLN A 499 18.71 27.90 1.62
N ASP A 500 18.11 29.00 1.15
CA ASP A 500 18.82 30.21 0.68
C ASP A 500 19.32 31.12 1.82
N GLY A 501 19.02 30.74 3.07
CA GLY A 501 19.40 31.52 4.25
C GLY A 501 18.43 32.63 4.63
N THR A 502 17.33 32.77 3.93
CA THR A 502 16.22 33.66 4.32
C THR A 502 15.72 33.29 5.72
N ALA A 503 15.28 34.29 6.49
CA ALA A 503 14.70 34.09 7.80
C ALA A 503 13.49 33.14 7.75
N PRO A 504 13.35 32.20 8.70
CA PRO A 504 12.24 31.26 8.72
C PRO A 504 10.90 32.01 8.91
N ASP A 505 9.83 31.42 8.39
CA ASP A 505 8.47 31.93 8.53
C ASP A 505 7.62 31.00 9.39
N LEU A 506 6.85 31.59 10.30
CA LEU A 506 5.72 30.91 10.93
C LEU A 506 4.44 31.31 10.19
N VAL A 507 3.75 30.34 9.62
CA VAL A 507 2.48 30.54 8.91
C VAL A 507 1.36 29.85 9.67
N SER A 508 0.30 30.58 9.99
CA SER A 508 -0.85 30.04 10.71
C SER A 508 -2.15 30.33 9.98
N ARG A 509 -3.00 29.31 9.85
CA ARG A 509 -4.39 29.43 9.39
C ARG A 509 -5.36 29.62 10.55
N ALA A 510 -4.98 29.23 11.77
CA ALA A 510 -5.76 29.53 12.97
C ALA A 510 -5.69 31.04 13.27
N ALA A 511 -6.76 31.61 13.80
CA ALA A 511 -6.75 32.97 14.34
C ALA A 511 -5.89 32.96 15.63
N LEU A 512 -4.56 32.88 15.47
CA LEU A 512 -3.65 33.06 16.58
C LEU A 512 -3.73 34.51 17.04
N ALA A 513 -4.08 34.73 18.32
CA ALA A 513 -3.93 36.06 18.88
C ALA A 513 -2.45 36.49 18.75
N PRO A 514 -2.18 37.81 18.48
CA PRO A 514 -0.80 38.29 18.34
C PRO A 514 0.11 37.93 19.52
N ALA A 515 -0.45 37.76 20.72
CA ALA A 515 0.24 37.32 21.91
C ALA A 515 0.68 35.86 21.85
N GLU A 516 -0.12 34.97 21.25
CA GLU A 516 0.15 33.52 21.13
C GLU A 516 1.20 33.24 20.04
N ALA A 517 1.10 33.91 18.89
CA ALA A 517 2.15 33.86 17.88
C ALA A 517 3.48 34.39 18.41
N GLY A 518 3.45 35.41 19.28
CA GLY A 518 4.59 35.95 19.99
C GLY A 518 5.14 35.02 21.11
N ALA A 519 4.31 34.20 21.73
CA ALA A 519 4.73 33.22 22.75
C ALA A 519 5.49 32.04 22.09
N ILE A 520 4.96 31.52 20.97
CA ILE A 520 5.64 30.46 20.18
C ILE A 520 7.02 30.94 19.69
N ALA A 521 7.14 32.24 19.35
CA ALA A 521 8.40 32.83 18.88
C ALA A 521 9.41 33.13 20.01
N ARG A 522 8.97 33.32 21.26
CA ARG A 522 9.85 33.70 22.37
C ARG A 522 10.35 32.52 23.22
N GLN A 523 9.75 31.36 23.12
CA GLN A 523 10.16 30.12 23.79
C GLN A 523 11.04 29.24 22.92
#